data_beaa14c3cddc59ca59c47391e9ec811e
#
_entry.id   beaa14c3cddc59ca59c47391e9ec811e
#
_cell.length_a   1.000
_cell.length_b   1.000
_cell.length_c   1.000
_cell.angle_alpha   90.00
_cell.angle_beta   90.00
_cell.angle_gamma   90.00
#
_symmetry.space_group_name_H-M   'P 1'
#
loop_
_entity.id
_entity.type
_entity.pdbx_description
1 polymer ?
#
loop_
_entity_poly.entity_id
_entity_poly.type
_entity_poly.pdbx_seq_one_letter_code
_entity_poly.pdbx_strand_id
1 'polypeptide(L)'
;DASSTSIYGARAANGVIVITTKRGRNMSQPNVNYRMQMGWSAMAHGNWDLMNTAERIQYEKELGMTAGQNYNYLSTIDVNWMDAVFNDSAMLQSHELAVSGATETTNYYFSGGYYDQEGIAPGSQFERYSMRFNFDQQMSDWLKMGTNTMFNYQNIQQADEGAYALVTPISASRFMLPYWNPYKADGSLASVNDGSWKGQGQNPLEWLENNPLSFKKYKVFSMICYMVKDIFIMVLIHL
;
A
#
# COMPACT_ATOMS: atom_id res chain seq x y z
N ASP A 1 -14.58 7.50 -28.50
CA ASP A 1 -15.33 7.65 -29.74
C ASP A 1 -14.35 7.44 -30.92
N ALA A 2 -14.76 6.67 -31.93
CA ALA A 2 -13.90 6.25 -33.06
C ALA A 2 -13.30 7.43 -33.84
N SER A 3 -13.98 8.57 -33.90
CA SER A 3 -13.48 9.78 -34.58
C SER A 3 -12.32 10.44 -33.83
N SER A 4 -12.33 10.40 -32.49
CA SER A 4 -11.26 10.96 -31.64
C SER A 4 -9.99 10.10 -31.68
N THR A 5 -10.12 8.80 -31.92
CA THR A 5 -8.98 7.87 -31.96
C THR A 5 -8.28 7.85 -33.29
N SER A 6 -8.95 8.29 -34.38
CA SER A 6 -8.39 8.31 -35.74
C SER A 6 -7.11 9.15 -35.86
N ILE A 7 -6.97 10.21 -35.06
CA ILE A 7 -5.78 11.09 -35.03
C ILE A 7 -4.53 10.35 -34.53
N TYR A 8 -4.72 9.30 -33.69
CA TYR A 8 -3.63 8.56 -33.06
C TYR A 8 -3.26 7.25 -33.78
N GLY A 9 -3.93 6.97 -34.90
CA GLY A 9 -3.64 5.82 -35.80
C GLY A 9 -3.99 4.46 -35.16
N ALA A 10 -3.46 3.39 -35.75
CA ALA A 10 -3.76 2.00 -35.37
C ALA A 10 -3.43 1.66 -33.89
N ARG A 11 -2.51 2.38 -33.25
CA ARG A 11 -2.17 2.20 -31.82
C ARG A 11 -3.31 2.60 -30.88
N ALA A 12 -4.28 3.35 -31.35
CA ALA A 12 -5.45 3.81 -30.61
C ALA A 12 -6.64 2.84 -30.66
N ALA A 13 -6.49 1.66 -31.28
CA ALA A 13 -7.56 0.67 -31.41
C ALA A 13 -8.20 0.26 -30.06
N ASN A 14 -7.42 0.26 -28.98
CA ASN A 14 -7.87 -0.05 -27.63
C ASN A 14 -8.27 1.19 -26.79
N GLY A 15 -8.35 2.36 -27.43
CA GLY A 15 -8.66 3.64 -26.79
C GLY A 15 -7.44 4.53 -26.55
N VAL A 16 -7.70 5.80 -26.29
CA VAL A 16 -6.69 6.82 -25.97
C VAL A 16 -7.05 7.52 -24.66
N ILE A 17 -6.09 7.59 -23.75
CA ILE A 17 -6.19 8.38 -22.53
C ILE A 17 -5.34 9.63 -22.71
N VAL A 18 -5.99 10.79 -22.80
CA VAL A 18 -5.30 12.08 -22.87
C VAL A 18 -5.20 12.66 -21.46
N ILE A 19 -3.97 12.85 -20.98
CA ILE A 19 -3.70 13.42 -19.66
C ILE A 19 -3.26 14.86 -19.85
N THR A 20 -4.09 15.80 -19.40
CA THR A 20 -3.71 17.22 -19.32
C THR A 20 -3.27 17.53 -17.90
N THR A 21 -2.02 17.96 -17.73
CA THR A 21 -1.49 18.32 -16.41
C THR A 21 -2.05 19.66 -15.93
N LYS A 22 -2.23 19.77 -14.62
CA LYS A 22 -2.67 21.04 -14.00
C LYS A 22 -1.64 22.15 -14.28
N ARG A 23 -2.16 23.31 -14.60
CA ARG A 23 -1.38 24.54 -14.82
C ARG A 23 -1.98 25.67 -14.00
N GLY A 24 -1.22 26.72 -13.77
CA GLY A 24 -1.73 27.95 -13.19
C GLY A 24 -2.82 28.58 -14.06
N ARG A 25 -3.73 29.28 -13.44
CA ARG A 25 -4.71 30.14 -14.12
C ARG A 25 -4.38 31.57 -13.82
N ASN A 26 -4.67 32.47 -14.76
CA ASN A 26 -4.47 33.92 -14.55
C ASN A 26 -5.32 34.37 -13.36
N MET A 27 -4.65 34.73 -12.28
CA MET A 27 -5.24 35.16 -11.03
C MET A 27 -4.38 36.34 -10.49
N SER A 28 -5.02 37.28 -9.83
CA SER A 28 -4.34 38.39 -9.19
C SER A 28 -3.40 37.98 -8.05
N GLN A 29 -3.57 36.78 -7.53
CA GLN A 29 -2.75 36.21 -6.44
C GLN A 29 -2.49 34.73 -6.68
N PRO A 30 -1.35 34.16 -6.19
CA PRO A 30 -1.10 32.73 -6.21
C PRO A 30 -2.18 31.97 -5.46
N ASN A 31 -2.61 30.84 -6.04
CA ASN A 31 -3.53 29.91 -5.38
C ASN A 31 -2.72 28.87 -4.63
N VAL A 32 -2.91 28.79 -3.31
CA VAL A 32 -2.33 27.77 -2.44
C VAL A 32 -3.45 26.81 -2.00
N ASN A 33 -3.25 25.54 -2.25
CA ASN A 33 -4.20 24.52 -1.89
C ASN A 33 -3.50 23.43 -1.07
N TYR A 34 -4.02 23.18 0.13
CA TYR A 34 -3.58 22.06 0.96
C TYR A 34 -4.72 21.08 1.11
N ARG A 35 -4.41 19.80 0.90
CA ARG A 35 -5.34 18.68 1.10
C ARG A 35 -4.74 17.72 2.08
N MET A 36 -5.57 17.26 2.99
CA MET A 36 -5.24 16.22 3.95
C MET A 36 -6.34 15.15 3.89
N GLN A 37 -5.93 13.90 3.94
CA GLN A 37 -6.81 12.76 4.09
C GLN A 37 -6.24 11.86 5.16
N MET A 38 -7.09 11.41 6.08
CA MET A 38 -6.76 10.42 7.10
C MET A 38 -7.85 9.35 7.11
N GLY A 39 -7.46 8.13 7.37
CA GLY A 39 -8.37 7.00 7.45
C GLY A 39 -7.74 5.84 8.20
N TRP A 40 -8.56 4.87 8.52
CA TRP A 40 -8.15 3.63 9.17
C TRP A 40 -8.76 2.47 8.41
N SER A 41 -7.99 1.40 8.29
CA SER A 41 -8.41 0.15 7.67
C SER A 41 -8.28 -0.98 8.67
N ALA A 42 -9.23 -1.87 8.65
CA ALA A 42 -9.20 -3.12 9.41
C ALA A 42 -9.58 -4.27 8.49
N MET A 43 -9.30 -5.50 8.92
CA MET A 43 -9.75 -6.67 8.17
C MET A 43 -11.27 -6.71 8.15
N ALA A 44 -11.85 -6.84 6.97
CA ALA A 44 -13.29 -7.05 6.83
C ALA A 44 -13.62 -8.49 7.26
N HIS A 45 -14.30 -8.62 8.38
CA HIS A 45 -14.87 -9.89 8.80
C HIS A 45 -16.03 -10.24 7.87
N GLY A 46 -15.93 -11.38 7.18
CA GLY A 46 -17.05 -11.91 6.39
C GLY A 46 -18.16 -12.47 7.30
N ASN A 47 -19.23 -13.02 6.70
CA ASN A 47 -20.31 -13.69 7.42
C ASN A 47 -19.93 -15.13 7.88
N TRP A 48 -18.72 -15.33 8.33
CA TRP A 48 -18.20 -16.61 8.77
C TRP A 48 -17.50 -16.45 10.09
N ASP A 49 -18.01 -17.15 11.08
CA ASP A 49 -17.41 -17.22 12.39
C ASP A 49 -16.43 -18.40 12.44
N LEU A 50 -15.26 -18.17 12.99
CA LEU A 50 -14.30 -19.24 13.28
C LEU A 50 -14.69 -19.91 14.59
N MET A 51 -14.50 -21.23 14.65
CA MET A 51 -14.73 -21.97 15.89
C MET A 51 -13.80 -21.47 16.98
N ASN A 52 -14.36 -21.18 18.15
CA ASN A 52 -13.60 -21.02 19.38
C ASN A 52 -13.09 -22.39 19.87
N THR A 53 -12.28 -22.38 20.91
CA THR A 53 -11.67 -23.62 21.45
C THR A 53 -12.71 -24.63 21.93
N ALA A 54 -13.79 -24.19 22.56
CA ALA A 54 -14.82 -25.10 23.07
C ALA A 54 -15.55 -25.80 21.92
N GLU A 55 -15.94 -25.05 20.91
CA GLU A 55 -16.59 -25.58 19.68
C GLU A 55 -15.66 -26.51 18.92
N ARG A 56 -14.38 -26.14 18.79
CA ARG A 56 -13.39 -26.98 18.12
C ARG A 56 -13.17 -28.31 18.84
N ILE A 57 -13.05 -28.30 20.17
CA ILE A 57 -12.91 -29.51 20.98
C ILE A 57 -14.15 -30.39 20.86
N GLN A 58 -15.34 -29.81 20.86
CA GLN A 58 -16.58 -30.56 20.66
C GLN A 58 -16.59 -31.23 19.28
N TYR A 59 -16.28 -30.49 18.23
CA TYR A 59 -16.19 -31.02 16.86
C TYR A 59 -15.19 -32.18 16.75
N GLU A 60 -14.00 -32.09 17.36
CA GLU A 60 -13.00 -33.14 17.35
C GLU A 60 -13.46 -34.41 18.09
N LYS A 61 -14.17 -34.23 19.23
CA LYS A 61 -14.78 -35.37 19.96
C LYS A 61 -15.84 -36.07 19.14
N GLU A 62 -16.69 -35.35 18.43
CA GLU A 62 -17.72 -35.92 17.55
C GLU A 62 -17.12 -36.67 16.38
N LEU A 63 -15.96 -36.24 15.87
CA LEU A 63 -15.22 -36.97 14.83
C LEU A 63 -14.35 -38.15 15.37
N GLY A 64 -14.33 -38.37 16.69
CA GLY A 64 -13.48 -39.37 17.30
C GLY A 64 -11.98 -39.06 17.30
N MET A 65 -11.58 -37.83 17.07
CA MET A 65 -10.19 -37.36 17.03
C MET A 65 -9.63 -37.09 18.43
N THR A 66 -9.81 -38.01 19.35
CA THR A 66 -9.49 -37.82 20.79
C THR A 66 -8.14 -38.36 21.22
N ALA A 67 -7.49 -39.17 20.37
CA ALA A 67 -6.26 -39.84 20.75
C ALA A 67 -5.09 -38.89 21.00
N GLY A 68 -4.51 -38.94 22.21
CA GLY A 68 -3.34 -38.15 22.58
C GLY A 68 -3.60 -36.70 22.95
N GLN A 69 -4.85 -36.23 23.00
CA GLN A 69 -5.22 -34.85 23.30
C GLN A 69 -5.52 -34.64 24.78
N ASN A 70 -4.92 -33.66 25.40
CA ASN A 70 -5.26 -33.20 26.76
C ASN A 70 -6.26 -32.04 26.69
N TYR A 71 -7.52 -32.34 26.46
CA TYR A 71 -8.57 -31.32 26.31
C TYR A 71 -8.79 -30.48 27.57
N ASN A 72 -8.47 -30.97 28.77
CA ASN A 72 -8.55 -30.17 29.97
C ASN A 72 -7.56 -29.00 29.96
N TYR A 73 -6.36 -29.23 29.43
CA TYR A 73 -5.37 -28.17 29.23
C TYR A 73 -5.74 -27.28 28.04
N LEU A 74 -6.09 -27.87 26.92
CA LEU A 74 -6.42 -27.13 25.68
C LEU A 74 -7.61 -26.19 25.88
N SER A 75 -8.60 -26.57 26.70
CA SER A 75 -9.78 -25.73 26.99
C SER A 75 -9.45 -24.46 27.78
N THR A 76 -8.24 -24.32 28.32
CA THR A 76 -7.80 -23.10 29.00
C THR A 76 -7.25 -22.04 28.06
N ILE A 77 -7.09 -22.38 26.78
CA ILE A 77 -6.51 -21.53 25.75
C ILE A 77 -7.61 -21.23 24.73
N ASP A 78 -7.78 -19.97 24.37
CA ASP A 78 -8.70 -19.58 23.27
C ASP A 78 -8.12 -18.36 22.56
N VAL A 79 -7.61 -18.57 21.35
CA VAL A 79 -6.93 -17.57 20.55
C VAL A 79 -7.80 -17.25 19.34
N ASN A 80 -8.20 -16.00 19.21
CA ASN A 80 -8.75 -15.49 17.96
C ASN A 80 -7.59 -15.16 17.01
N TRP A 81 -7.30 -16.05 16.09
CA TRP A 81 -6.20 -15.88 15.14
C TRP A 81 -6.44 -14.73 14.14
N MET A 82 -7.69 -14.33 13.88
CA MET A 82 -7.96 -13.14 13.07
C MET A 82 -7.40 -11.88 13.76
N ASP A 83 -7.73 -11.71 15.03
CA ASP A 83 -7.28 -10.55 15.80
C ASP A 83 -5.77 -10.62 16.10
N ALA A 84 -5.22 -11.82 16.22
CA ALA A 84 -3.80 -12.02 16.51
C ALA A 84 -2.87 -11.65 15.34
N VAL A 85 -3.29 -11.88 14.09
CA VAL A 85 -2.43 -11.73 12.89
C VAL A 85 -2.77 -10.52 12.03
N PHE A 86 -3.78 -9.74 12.36
CA PHE A 86 -4.15 -8.53 11.62
C PHE A 86 -4.16 -7.29 12.52
N ASN A 87 -3.86 -6.16 11.93
CA ASN A 87 -4.02 -4.87 12.59
C ASN A 87 -5.49 -4.44 12.56
N ASP A 88 -6.04 -4.13 13.73
CA ASP A 88 -7.43 -3.65 13.85
C ASP A 88 -7.62 -2.20 13.39
N SER A 89 -6.53 -1.44 13.27
CA SER A 89 -6.56 -0.05 12.85
C SER A 89 -5.29 0.35 12.12
N ALA A 90 -5.12 -0.15 10.89
CA ALA A 90 -4.04 0.28 10.01
C ALA A 90 -4.30 1.71 9.52
N MET A 91 -3.40 2.64 9.83
CA MET A 91 -3.56 4.06 9.54
C MET A 91 -3.20 4.37 8.08
N LEU A 92 -3.98 5.27 7.49
CA LEU A 92 -3.69 5.91 6.20
C LEU A 92 -3.64 7.42 6.41
N GLN A 93 -2.60 8.06 5.90
CA GLN A 93 -2.51 9.51 5.84
C GLN A 93 -1.98 9.98 4.48
N SER A 94 -2.53 11.09 4.02
CA SER A 94 -2.12 11.72 2.78
C SER A 94 -2.12 13.23 2.95
N HIS A 95 -1.04 13.87 2.54
CA HIS A 95 -0.87 15.31 2.57
C HIS A 95 -0.44 15.79 1.18
N GLU A 96 -1.12 16.77 0.64
CA GLU A 96 -0.77 17.39 -0.63
C GLU A 96 -0.81 18.91 -0.48
N LEU A 97 0.28 19.56 -0.80
CA LEU A 97 0.37 21.02 -0.93
C LEU A 97 0.57 21.37 -2.40
N ALA A 98 -0.25 22.26 -2.92
CA ALA A 98 -0.11 22.76 -4.29
C ALA A 98 -0.14 24.29 -4.31
N VAL A 99 0.76 24.87 -5.10
CA VAL A 99 0.82 26.29 -5.37
C VAL A 99 0.75 26.49 -6.87
N SER A 100 -0.11 27.37 -7.32
CA SER A 100 -0.25 27.68 -8.74
C SER A 100 -0.56 29.15 -8.96
N GLY A 101 -0.11 29.67 -10.09
CA GLY A 101 -0.40 31.03 -10.51
C GLY A 101 -0.07 31.23 -11.98
N ALA A 102 -0.56 32.33 -12.50
CA ALA A 102 -0.22 32.76 -13.86
C ALA A 102 -0.26 34.27 -13.93
N THR A 103 0.65 34.84 -14.73
CA THR A 103 0.64 36.17 -15.24
C THR A 103 0.32 36.14 -16.74
N GLU A 104 0.37 37.27 -17.43
CA GLU A 104 0.21 37.32 -18.88
C GLU A 104 1.27 36.48 -19.63
N THR A 105 2.48 36.38 -19.06
CA THR A 105 3.62 35.74 -19.72
C THR A 105 4.10 34.48 -19.03
N THR A 106 3.72 34.28 -17.78
CA THR A 106 4.24 33.17 -16.95
C THR A 106 3.10 32.31 -16.41
N ASN A 107 3.27 31.01 -16.41
CA ASN A 107 2.34 30.08 -15.79
C ASN A 107 3.14 29.03 -15.01
N TYR A 108 2.78 28.84 -13.75
CA TYR A 108 3.46 27.87 -12.90
C TYR A 108 2.49 27.05 -12.06
N TYR A 109 2.89 25.83 -11.82
CA TYR A 109 2.25 24.91 -10.88
C TYR A 109 3.33 24.10 -10.16
N PHE A 110 3.30 24.12 -8.87
CA PHE A 110 4.13 23.28 -8.01
C PHE A 110 3.23 22.50 -7.08
N SER A 111 3.51 21.21 -6.88
CA SER A 111 2.89 20.42 -5.81
C SER A 111 3.88 19.46 -5.18
N GLY A 112 3.73 19.26 -3.88
CA GLY A 112 4.41 18.25 -3.10
C GLY A 112 3.38 17.39 -2.37
N GLY A 113 3.58 16.08 -2.35
CA GLY A 113 2.67 15.15 -1.69
C GLY A 113 3.43 14.09 -0.90
N TYR A 114 2.89 13.75 0.25
CA TYR A 114 3.27 12.64 1.09
C TYR A 114 2.06 11.73 1.26
N TYR A 115 2.26 10.44 1.08
CA TYR A 115 1.25 9.42 1.29
C TYR A 115 1.89 8.28 2.08
N ASP A 116 1.25 7.87 3.15
CA ASP A 116 1.66 6.78 4.02
C ASP A 116 0.44 5.93 4.36
N GLN A 117 0.55 4.65 4.15
CA GLN A 117 -0.50 3.67 4.42
C GLN A 117 0.10 2.45 5.08
N GLU A 118 -0.29 2.21 6.32
CA GLU A 118 -0.07 0.94 6.99
C GLU A 118 -0.97 -0.14 6.38
N GLY A 119 -0.44 -1.35 6.26
CA GLY A 119 -1.24 -2.50 5.85
C GLY A 119 -1.98 -3.15 7.01
N ILE A 120 -3.06 -3.84 6.71
CA ILE A 120 -3.77 -4.67 7.69
C ILE A 120 -2.92 -5.86 8.16
N ALA A 121 -2.01 -6.37 7.34
CA ALA A 121 -1.00 -7.33 7.77
C ALA A 121 0.14 -6.60 8.49
N PRO A 122 0.54 -7.01 9.71
CA PRO A 122 1.60 -6.36 10.47
C PRO A 122 2.89 -6.24 9.68
N GLY A 123 3.53 -5.08 9.78
CA GLY A 123 4.79 -4.80 9.08
C GLY A 123 4.64 -4.46 7.60
N SER A 124 3.45 -4.53 7.00
CA SER A 124 3.25 -4.03 5.64
C SER A 124 2.98 -2.53 5.65
N GLN A 125 3.62 -1.81 4.72
CA GLN A 125 3.52 -0.36 4.61
C GLN A 125 3.78 0.10 3.17
N PHE A 126 3.08 1.14 2.77
CA PHE A 126 3.31 1.84 1.52
C PHE A 126 3.53 3.33 1.78
N GLU A 127 4.72 3.82 1.46
CA GLU A 127 5.05 5.24 1.51
C GLU A 127 5.30 5.78 0.10
N ARG A 128 4.84 7.00 -0.15
CA ARG A 128 5.10 7.70 -1.40
C ARG A 128 5.34 9.19 -1.18
N TYR A 129 6.45 9.66 -1.72
CA TYR A 129 6.76 11.06 -1.86
C TYR A 129 6.61 11.46 -3.33
N SER A 130 5.88 12.51 -3.60
CA SER A 130 5.66 13.00 -4.96
C SER A 130 5.92 14.49 -5.05
N MET A 131 6.56 14.92 -6.13
CA MET A 131 6.74 16.33 -6.47
C MET A 131 6.38 16.54 -7.93
N ARG A 132 5.75 17.66 -8.22
CA ARG A 132 5.47 18.09 -9.60
C ARG A 132 5.78 19.56 -9.73
N PHE A 133 6.46 19.90 -10.81
CA PHE A 133 6.75 21.26 -11.20
C PHE A 133 6.45 21.43 -12.68
N ASN A 134 5.49 22.31 -12.98
CA ASN A 134 5.17 22.71 -14.33
C ASN A 134 5.39 24.23 -14.42
N PHE A 135 6.12 24.65 -15.42
CA PHE A 135 6.46 26.05 -15.64
C PHE A 135 6.39 26.36 -17.13
N ASP A 136 5.74 27.45 -17.49
CA ASP A 136 5.66 27.99 -18.85
C ASP A 136 6.00 29.47 -18.80
N GLN A 137 6.85 29.91 -19.71
CA GLN A 137 7.25 31.30 -19.86
C GLN A 137 7.18 31.72 -21.34
N GLN A 138 6.42 32.80 -21.59
CA GLN A 138 6.47 33.50 -22.86
C GLN A 138 7.66 34.45 -22.81
N MET A 139 8.72 34.14 -23.54
CA MET A 139 9.95 34.97 -23.56
C MET A 139 9.84 36.15 -24.53
N SER A 140 9.10 35.94 -25.63
CA SER A 140 8.80 36.97 -26.64
C SER A 140 7.54 36.50 -27.41
N ASP A 141 7.03 37.36 -28.31
CA ASP A 141 5.85 37.03 -29.13
C ASP A 141 6.03 35.75 -29.97
N TRP A 142 7.26 35.39 -30.27
CA TRP A 142 7.61 34.26 -31.09
C TRP A 142 8.20 33.07 -30.30
N LEU A 143 8.60 33.26 -29.02
CA LEU A 143 9.29 32.22 -28.25
C LEU A 143 8.58 31.93 -26.93
N LYS A 144 8.15 30.71 -26.77
CA LYS A 144 7.64 30.15 -25.53
C LYS A 144 8.50 28.97 -25.08
N MET A 145 8.89 28.96 -23.82
CA MET A 145 9.61 27.86 -23.20
C MET A 145 8.80 27.29 -22.03
N GLY A 146 8.96 25.99 -21.77
CA GLY A 146 8.31 25.39 -20.64
C GLY A 146 8.95 24.09 -20.21
N THR A 147 8.61 23.68 -19.02
CA THR A 147 9.00 22.38 -18.45
C THR A 147 7.86 21.75 -17.69
N ASN A 148 7.75 20.43 -17.78
CA ASN A 148 6.92 19.59 -16.95
C ASN A 148 7.84 18.56 -16.27
N THR A 149 7.97 18.67 -14.97
CA THR A 149 8.85 17.79 -14.20
C THR A 149 8.04 17.06 -13.14
N MET A 150 8.27 15.77 -12.99
CA MET A 150 7.65 14.94 -11.96
C MET A 150 8.72 14.05 -11.32
N PHE A 151 8.66 13.99 -10.01
CA PHE A 151 9.48 13.09 -9.20
C PHE A 151 8.56 12.29 -8.28
N ASN A 152 8.76 10.96 -8.25
CA ASN A 152 8.10 10.07 -7.32
C ASN A 152 9.15 9.16 -6.69
N TYR A 153 9.05 9.00 -5.38
CA TYR A 153 9.76 7.98 -4.63
C TYR A 153 8.74 7.15 -3.88
N GLN A 154 8.83 5.83 -4.02
CA GLN A 154 7.95 4.88 -3.33
C GLN A 154 8.80 3.89 -2.57
N ASN A 155 8.39 3.62 -1.35
CA ASN A 155 8.90 2.55 -0.50
C ASN A 155 7.76 1.61 -0.17
N ILE A 156 7.86 0.37 -0.60
CA ILE A 156 6.85 -0.67 -0.35
C ILE A 156 7.49 -1.70 0.56
N GLN A 157 6.89 -1.88 1.71
CA GLN A 157 7.21 -2.93 2.65
C GLN A 157 6.02 -3.89 2.66
N GLN A 158 6.26 -5.15 2.35
CA GLN A 158 5.20 -6.13 2.19
C GLN A 158 5.49 -7.34 3.05
N ALA A 159 4.52 -7.75 3.87
CA ALA A 159 4.56 -9.04 4.54
C ALA A 159 4.58 -10.16 3.50
N ASP A 160 5.28 -11.25 3.80
CA ASP A 160 5.30 -12.41 2.93
C ASP A 160 3.90 -13.05 2.92
N GLU A 161 3.28 -13.05 1.76
CA GLU A 161 1.98 -13.69 1.52
C GLU A 161 2.14 -15.06 0.80
N GLY A 162 3.39 -15.48 0.56
CA GLY A 162 3.69 -16.50 -0.41
C GLY A 162 3.65 -17.93 0.10
N ALA A 163 4.79 -18.57 0.18
CA ALA A 163 4.96 -19.98 -0.05
C ALA A 163 4.63 -20.94 1.12
N TYR A 164 4.45 -20.46 2.34
CA TYR A 164 4.22 -21.33 3.50
C TYR A 164 2.80 -21.18 4.04
N ALA A 165 1.96 -22.10 3.67
CA ALA A 165 0.51 -22.04 3.83
C ALA A 165 -0.02 -21.78 5.25
N LEU A 166 0.77 -21.91 6.30
CA LEU A 166 0.28 -21.81 7.68
C LEU A 166 0.82 -20.60 8.46
N VAL A 167 1.85 -19.93 7.96
CA VAL A 167 2.51 -18.84 8.69
C VAL A 167 2.16 -17.43 8.21
N THR A 168 1.58 -17.32 7.01
CA THR A 168 1.13 -16.03 6.49
C THR A 168 -0.14 -15.57 7.22
N PRO A 169 -0.38 -14.26 7.41
CA PRO A 169 -1.55 -13.75 8.15
C PRO A 169 -2.88 -14.35 7.68
N ILE A 170 -3.12 -14.39 6.38
CA ILE A 170 -4.37 -14.91 5.80
C ILE A 170 -4.53 -16.41 6.09
N SER A 171 -3.45 -17.20 5.97
CA SER A 171 -3.50 -18.62 6.23
C SER A 171 -3.60 -18.91 7.72
N ALA A 172 -2.84 -18.20 8.54
CA ALA A 172 -2.86 -18.36 9.99
C ALA A 172 -4.25 -18.05 10.56
N SER A 173 -4.89 -16.97 10.11
CA SER A 173 -6.23 -16.60 10.56
C SER A 173 -7.29 -17.68 10.29
N ARG A 174 -7.06 -18.58 9.34
CA ARG A 174 -8.05 -19.60 8.92
C ARG A 174 -7.72 -21.01 9.36
N PHE A 175 -6.43 -21.34 9.46
CA PHE A 175 -5.98 -22.73 9.66
C PHE A 175 -5.36 -23.00 11.01
N MET A 176 -4.97 -21.96 11.76
CA MET A 176 -4.47 -22.14 13.11
C MET A 176 -5.60 -22.53 14.05
N LEU A 177 -5.32 -23.49 14.93
CA LEU A 177 -6.32 -23.96 15.88
C LEU A 177 -6.40 -22.99 17.07
N PRO A 178 -7.60 -22.70 17.58
CA PRO A 178 -7.80 -21.69 18.63
C PRO A 178 -7.12 -22.03 19.96
N TYR A 179 -6.78 -23.28 20.20
CA TYR A 179 -6.05 -23.71 21.38
C TYR A 179 -4.52 -23.74 21.20
N TRP A 180 -3.98 -23.28 20.10
CA TRP A 180 -2.54 -23.08 19.92
C TRP A 180 -2.13 -21.68 20.40
N ASN A 181 -1.52 -21.64 21.57
CA ASN A 181 -1.10 -20.36 22.15
C ASN A 181 0.18 -19.86 21.49
N PRO A 182 0.19 -18.67 20.87
CA PRO A 182 1.40 -18.11 20.30
C PRO A 182 2.38 -17.57 21.33
N TYR A 183 1.99 -17.49 22.60
CA TYR A 183 2.80 -16.92 23.67
C TYR A 183 3.19 -17.97 24.72
N LYS A 184 4.35 -17.77 25.33
CA LYS A 184 4.78 -18.46 26.56
C LYS A 184 4.13 -17.83 27.79
N ALA A 185 4.33 -18.47 28.93
CA ALA A 185 3.80 -17.97 30.21
C ALA A 185 4.40 -16.61 30.64
N ASP A 186 5.58 -16.26 30.15
CA ASP A 186 6.25 -14.98 30.38
C ASP A 186 5.83 -13.88 29.39
N GLY A 187 4.91 -14.17 28.46
CA GLY A 187 4.43 -13.25 27.44
C GLY A 187 5.31 -13.15 26.18
N SER A 188 6.46 -13.82 26.14
CA SER A 188 7.27 -13.89 24.93
C SER A 188 6.66 -14.84 23.90
N LEU A 189 7.01 -14.68 22.62
CA LEU A 189 6.53 -15.56 21.56
C LEU A 189 7.04 -16.99 21.74
N ALA A 190 6.16 -17.95 21.56
CA ALA A 190 6.52 -19.35 21.54
C ALA A 190 7.24 -19.70 20.23
N SER A 191 8.29 -20.50 20.29
CA SER A 191 9.14 -20.87 19.17
C SER A 191 9.23 -22.38 18.96
N VAL A 192 9.37 -22.77 17.71
CA VAL A 192 9.73 -24.15 17.36
C VAL A 192 11.14 -24.47 17.83
N ASN A 193 12.04 -23.48 17.81
CA ASN A 193 13.45 -23.68 18.10
C ASN A 193 13.72 -24.05 19.55
N ASP A 194 12.90 -23.59 20.49
CA ASP A 194 12.99 -23.94 21.92
C ASP A 194 11.93 -24.96 22.35
N GLY A 195 11.13 -25.45 21.42
CA GLY A 195 10.07 -26.43 21.67
C GLY A 195 8.86 -25.90 22.44
N SER A 196 8.73 -24.60 22.64
CA SER A 196 7.59 -23.97 23.32
C SER A 196 6.36 -23.85 22.42
N TRP A 197 6.53 -23.70 21.11
CA TRP A 197 5.43 -23.73 20.14
C TRP A 197 4.86 -25.15 20.01
N LYS A 198 3.54 -25.27 20.18
CA LYS A 198 2.82 -26.54 20.19
C LYS A 198 1.89 -26.69 18.98
N GLY A 199 1.81 -25.69 18.13
CA GLY A 199 1.02 -25.74 16.90
C GLY A 199 1.74 -26.42 15.74
N GLN A 200 1.07 -26.50 14.62
CA GLN A 200 1.63 -27.03 13.40
C GLN A 200 2.50 -25.96 12.70
N GLY A 201 3.59 -26.38 12.09
CA GLY A 201 4.53 -25.49 11.42
C GLY A 201 5.24 -24.55 12.38
N GLN A 202 5.46 -23.32 11.97
CA GLN A 202 6.05 -22.26 12.81
C GLN A 202 4.94 -21.40 13.43
N ASN A 203 5.27 -20.72 14.52
CA ASN A 203 4.38 -19.72 15.10
C ASN A 203 4.25 -18.52 14.13
N PRO A 204 3.04 -18.21 13.65
CA PRO A 204 2.84 -17.12 12.70
C PRO A 204 3.29 -15.76 13.20
N LEU A 205 3.13 -15.47 14.50
CA LEU A 205 3.57 -14.19 15.07
C LEU A 205 5.09 -14.10 15.15
N GLU A 206 5.77 -15.20 15.52
CA GLU A 206 7.23 -15.28 15.48
C GLU A 206 7.76 -15.14 14.04
N TRP A 207 7.07 -15.73 13.07
CA TRP A 207 7.39 -15.59 11.67
C TRP A 207 7.28 -14.13 11.20
N LEU A 208 6.21 -13.44 11.52
CA LEU A 208 6.00 -12.03 11.16
C LEU A 208 7.05 -11.11 11.78
N GLU A 209 7.49 -11.41 13.02
CA GLU A 209 8.52 -10.61 13.71
C GLU A 209 9.92 -10.85 13.12
N ASN A 210 10.26 -12.10 12.79
CA ASN A 210 11.63 -12.49 12.44
C ASN A 210 11.90 -12.54 10.93
N ASN A 211 10.88 -12.57 10.09
CA ASN A 211 11.11 -12.61 8.66
C ASN A 211 11.27 -11.22 8.07
N PRO A 212 12.33 -10.99 7.31
CA PRO A 212 12.53 -9.73 6.64
C PRO A 212 11.40 -9.52 5.64
N LEU A 213 10.69 -8.44 5.84
CA LEU A 213 9.71 -7.95 4.89
C LEU A 213 10.36 -7.69 3.54
N SER A 214 9.65 -7.97 2.48
CA SER A 214 10.11 -7.61 1.14
C SER A 214 10.09 -6.10 0.97
N PHE A 215 11.26 -5.49 0.81
CA PHE A 215 11.38 -4.05 0.55
C PHE A 215 11.53 -3.79 -0.94
N LYS A 216 10.63 -2.99 -1.50
CA LYS A 216 10.72 -2.53 -2.88
C LYS A 216 10.77 -1.00 -2.90
N LYS A 217 11.84 -0.45 -3.46
CA LYS A 217 12.04 0.99 -3.61
C LYS A 217 11.98 1.37 -5.07
N TYR A 218 11.10 2.30 -5.41
CA TYR A 218 10.96 2.81 -6.77
C TYR A 218 11.25 4.30 -6.79
N LYS A 219 12.03 4.72 -7.78
CA LYS A 219 12.29 6.13 -8.06
C LYS A 219 11.91 6.40 -9.51
N VAL A 220 11.02 7.34 -9.72
CA VAL A 220 10.62 7.76 -11.06
C VAL A 220 10.87 9.25 -11.18
N PHE A 221 11.71 9.61 -12.13
CA PHE A 221 11.94 11.00 -12.52
C PHE A 221 11.54 11.17 -13.98
N SER A 222 10.70 12.14 -14.26
CA SER A 222 10.30 12.50 -15.62
C SER A 222 10.42 14.01 -15.78
N MET A 223 11.11 14.44 -16.83
CA MET A 223 11.24 15.83 -17.17
C MET A 223 11.01 16.00 -18.68
N ILE A 224 10.10 16.87 -19.04
CA ILE A 224 9.83 17.25 -20.43
C ILE A 224 10.05 18.76 -20.52
N CYS A 225 11.05 19.16 -21.30
CA CYS A 225 11.26 20.56 -21.67
C CYS A 225 10.81 20.77 -23.11
N TYR A 226 10.21 21.90 -23.39
CA TYR A 226 9.81 22.27 -24.73
C TYR A 226 10.06 23.74 -25.03
N MET A 227 10.31 24.02 -26.28
CA MET A 227 10.45 25.36 -26.83
C MET A 227 9.65 25.42 -28.12
N VAL A 228 8.76 26.41 -28.25
CA VAL A 228 7.89 26.56 -29.40
C VAL A 228 8.40 27.74 -30.25
N LYS A 229 8.86 27.46 -31.39
CA LYS A 229 8.88 27.97 -32.73
C LYS A 229 9.89 27.22 -33.64
N ASP A 230 10.90 26.63 -33.09
CA ASP A 230 11.70 25.60 -33.78
C ASP A 230 11.74 24.41 -32.80
N ILE A 231 10.90 23.41 -33.07
CA ILE A 231 10.52 22.30 -32.17
C ILE A 231 11.76 21.64 -31.57
N PHE A 232 12.08 22.00 -30.34
CA PHE A 232 13.01 21.26 -29.50
C PHE A 232 12.21 20.62 -28.36
N ILE A 233 12.07 19.29 -28.39
CA ILE A 233 11.46 18.52 -27.30
C ILE A 233 12.54 17.61 -26.74
N MET A 234 12.94 17.85 -25.50
CA MET A 234 13.78 16.93 -24.77
C MET A 234 12.93 16.16 -23.75
N VAL A 235 12.90 14.84 -23.86
CA VAL A 235 12.24 13.96 -22.89
C VAL A 235 13.32 13.18 -22.16
N LEU A 236 13.45 13.39 -20.87
CA LEU A 236 14.31 12.61 -19.99
C LEU A 236 13.42 11.80 -19.05
N ILE A 237 13.46 10.48 -19.17
CA ILE A 237 12.78 9.53 -18.27
C ILE A 237 13.85 8.66 -17.65
N HIS A 238 13.96 8.69 -16.34
CA HIS A 238 14.82 7.77 -15.58
C HIS A 238 13.92 6.92 -14.66
N LEU A 239 14.01 5.60 -14.83
CA LEU A 239 13.27 4.58 -14.07
C LEU A 239 14.12 4.01 -12.95
#